data_46ab0e14c7bffb69557c5829a6b3e8b8
#
_entry.id   46ab0e14c7bffb69557c5829a6b3e8b8
#
_cell.length_a   1.000
_cell.length_b   1.000
_cell.length_c   1.000
_cell.angle_alpha   90.00
_cell.angle_beta   90.00
_cell.angle_gamma   90.00
#
_symmetry.space_group_name_H-M   'P 1'
#
loop_
_entity.id
_entity.type
_entity.pdbx_description
1 polymer ?
#
loop_
_entity_poly.entity_id
_entity_poly.type
_entity_poly.pdbx_seq_one_letter_code
_entity_poly.pdbx_strand_id
1 'polypeptide(L)'
;KFINKKNISGEVVGDIQVKYSKLKGVVVPEKRVPSMIDEFPIFCIVSCFAEGETVMTGIKDLRNKESDRIKEMVQNLNKCGFSVKSTSNSISIIGNKKVNPGKEIVIDSKFDHRIAMSFLCLGLLMENGVKVKNAETINSSFPSFYDIMKSLGANLKK
;
A
#
# COMPACT_ATOMS: atom_id res chain seq x y z
N LYS A 1 10.06 10.37 11.52
CA LYS A 1 10.68 11.65 11.89
C LYS A 1 11.42 12.19 10.68
N PHE A 2 11.23 13.49 10.38
CA PHE A 2 12.03 14.19 9.37
C PHE A 2 13.27 14.74 10.04
N ILE A 3 14.45 14.51 9.44
CA ILE A 3 15.75 14.97 9.91
C ILE A 3 16.54 15.59 8.75
N ASN A 4 17.57 16.36 9.05
CA ASN A 4 18.46 17.00 8.06
C ASN A 4 17.70 17.85 7.01
N LYS A 5 16.64 18.55 7.42
CA LYS A 5 15.85 19.40 6.53
C LYS A 5 16.70 20.55 5.99
N LYS A 6 16.64 20.73 4.66
CA LYS A 6 17.29 21.83 3.94
C LYS A 6 16.31 22.41 2.93
N ASN A 7 16.49 23.68 2.58
CA ASN A 7 15.80 24.26 1.43
C ASN A 7 16.79 24.29 0.26
N ILE A 8 16.42 23.64 -0.85
CA ILE A 8 17.21 23.60 -2.07
C ILE A 8 16.32 24.11 -3.20
N SER A 9 16.69 25.26 -3.77
CA SER A 9 15.94 25.89 -4.87
C SER A 9 14.44 26.07 -4.59
N GLY A 10 14.08 26.41 -3.36
CA GLY A 10 12.70 26.65 -2.94
C GLY A 10 11.96 25.40 -2.45
N GLU A 11 12.54 24.21 -2.58
CA GLU A 11 11.94 22.97 -2.10
C GLU A 11 12.58 22.48 -0.80
N VAL A 12 11.74 21.95 0.10
CA VAL A 12 12.22 21.33 1.35
C VAL A 12 12.60 19.88 1.08
N VAL A 13 13.90 19.59 1.21
CA VAL A 13 14.44 18.22 1.16
C VAL A 13 14.91 17.79 2.54
N GLY A 14 14.98 16.48 2.78
CA GLY A 14 15.45 15.95 4.07
C GLY A 14 15.40 14.43 4.09
N ASP A 15 15.91 13.87 5.19
CA ASP A 15 15.88 12.44 5.42
C ASP A 15 14.63 12.03 6.20
N ILE A 16 14.13 10.82 5.95
CA ILE A 16 13.00 10.24 6.68
C ILE A 16 13.51 9.08 7.52
N GLN A 17 13.46 9.25 8.85
CA GLN A 17 13.74 8.16 9.79
C GLN A 17 12.41 7.46 10.13
N VAL A 18 12.30 6.17 9.79
CA VAL A 18 11.16 5.32 10.14
C VAL A 18 11.58 4.34 11.24
N LYS A 19 10.75 4.19 12.27
CA LYS A 19 10.93 3.19 13.33
C LYS A 19 9.63 2.40 13.47
N TYR A 20 9.77 1.13 13.84
CA TYR A 20 8.59 0.32 14.19
C TYR A 20 7.76 1.00 15.28
N SER A 21 6.45 0.96 15.12
CA SER A 21 5.50 1.43 16.12
C SER A 21 4.20 0.62 16.04
N LYS A 22 3.43 0.62 17.14
CA LYS A 22 2.07 0.10 17.13
C LYS A 22 1.19 1.10 16.39
N LEU A 23 0.69 0.69 15.23
CA LEU A 23 -0.15 1.53 14.39
C LEU A 23 -1.58 1.57 14.93
N LYS A 24 -2.23 2.72 14.79
CA LYS A 24 -3.66 2.91 15.10
C LYS A 24 -4.40 3.35 13.85
N GLY A 25 -5.65 2.92 13.74
CA GLY A 25 -6.55 3.38 12.70
C GLY A 25 -6.75 4.91 12.75
N VAL A 26 -7.03 5.51 11.62
CA VAL A 26 -7.13 6.96 11.48
C VAL A 26 -8.17 7.33 10.41
N VAL A 27 -8.86 8.44 10.63
CA VAL A 27 -9.64 9.09 9.57
C VAL A 27 -8.71 10.04 8.82
N VAL A 28 -8.46 9.74 7.54
CA VAL A 28 -7.59 10.56 6.71
C VAL A 28 -8.31 11.85 6.33
N PRO A 29 -7.79 13.03 6.66
CA PRO A 29 -8.42 14.28 6.26
C PRO A 29 -8.44 14.43 4.73
N GLU A 30 -9.60 14.74 4.13
CA GLU A 30 -9.76 14.86 2.67
C GLU A 30 -8.78 15.86 2.03
N LYS A 31 -8.43 16.94 2.74
CA LYS A 31 -7.41 17.90 2.29
C LYS A 31 -6.03 17.30 2.03
N ARG A 32 -5.75 16.10 2.55
CA ARG A 32 -4.50 15.37 2.31
C ARG A 32 -4.53 14.54 1.02
N VAL A 33 -5.72 14.25 0.50
CA VAL A 33 -5.86 13.36 -0.66
C VAL A 33 -5.01 13.79 -1.86
N PRO A 34 -5.01 15.05 -2.32
CA PRO A 34 -4.20 15.45 -3.46
C PRO A 34 -2.69 15.22 -3.27
N SER A 35 -2.19 15.40 -2.04
CA SER A 35 -0.76 15.28 -1.73
C SER A 35 -0.28 13.84 -1.49
N MET A 36 -1.20 12.86 -1.45
CA MET A 36 -0.87 11.46 -1.19
C MET A 36 -1.69 10.49 -2.04
N ILE A 37 -2.27 10.97 -3.14
CA ILE A 37 -3.20 10.19 -3.96
C ILE A 37 -2.59 8.87 -4.45
N ASP A 38 -1.32 8.87 -4.78
CA ASP A 38 -0.62 7.71 -5.29
C ASP A 38 -0.11 6.77 -4.20
N GLU A 39 -0.08 7.21 -2.95
CA GLU A 39 0.32 6.41 -1.79
C GLU A 39 -0.84 5.62 -1.15
N PHE A 40 -2.09 5.85 -1.55
CA PHE A 40 -3.23 5.14 -0.99
C PHE A 40 -3.14 3.60 -1.09
N PRO A 41 -2.63 2.99 -2.18
CA PRO A 41 -2.49 1.54 -2.23
C PRO A 41 -1.62 0.99 -1.10
N ILE A 42 -0.41 1.52 -0.91
CA ILE A 42 0.47 1.07 0.19
C ILE A 42 -0.07 1.47 1.56
N PHE A 43 -0.78 2.61 1.65
CA PHE A 43 -1.42 3.03 2.89
C PHE A 43 -2.56 2.09 3.30
N CYS A 44 -3.30 1.53 2.35
CA CYS A 44 -4.28 0.46 2.63
C CYS A 44 -3.61 -0.78 3.24
N ILE A 45 -2.43 -1.19 2.73
CA ILE A 45 -1.68 -2.31 3.30
C ILE A 45 -1.29 -2.02 4.76
N VAL A 46 -0.74 -0.83 5.02
CA VAL A 46 -0.36 -0.42 6.38
C VAL A 46 -1.56 -0.41 7.31
N SER A 47 -2.72 0.06 6.82
CA SER A 47 -3.98 0.14 7.57
C SER A 47 -4.51 -1.25 7.98
N CYS A 48 -4.22 -2.29 7.19
CA CYS A 48 -4.60 -3.66 7.53
C CYS A 48 -3.96 -4.15 8.84
N PHE A 49 -2.84 -3.58 9.26
CA PHE A 49 -2.11 -3.94 10.47
C PHE A 49 -2.25 -2.91 11.61
N ALA A 50 -3.04 -1.87 11.41
CA ALA A 50 -3.35 -0.88 12.44
C ALA A 50 -4.42 -1.41 13.41
N GLU A 51 -4.39 -0.96 14.66
CA GLU A 51 -5.45 -1.24 15.63
C GLU A 51 -6.64 -0.31 15.37
N GLY A 52 -7.83 -0.88 15.20
CA GLY A 52 -9.04 -0.13 14.90
C GLY A 52 -9.31 0.09 13.42
N GLU A 53 -10.15 1.05 13.11
CA GLU A 53 -10.61 1.35 11.75
C GLU A 53 -9.82 2.50 11.14
N THR A 54 -9.42 2.34 9.87
CA THR A 54 -8.89 3.42 9.04
C THR A 54 -9.92 3.78 7.97
N VAL A 55 -10.26 5.06 7.86
CA VAL A 55 -11.23 5.58 6.89
C VAL A 55 -10.55 6.60 5.98
N MET A 56 -10.72 6.41 4.68
CA MET A 56 -10.22 7.29 3.62
C MET A 56 -11.41 7.75 2.78
N THR A 57 -11.64 9.06 2.72
CA THR A 57 -12.72 9.69 1.93
C THR A 57 -12.15 10.69 0.93
N GLY A 58 -12.92 11.11 -0.05
CA GLY A 58 -12.44 12.05 -1.08
C GLY A 58 -11.55 11.43 -2.14
N ILE A 59 -11.49 10.09 -2.24
CA ILE A 59 -10.50 9.35 -3.05
C ILE A 59 -11.05 8.86 -4.40
N LYS A 60 -12.13 9.46 -4.90
CA LYS A 60 -12.78 9.05 -6.17
C LYS A 60 -11.81 8.97 -7.36
N ASP A 61 -10.82 9.85 -7.41
CA ASP A 61 -9.84 9.91 -8.50
C ASP A 61 -8.98 8.64 -8.61
N LEU A 62 -8.89 7.84 -7.55
CA LEU A 62 -8.22 6.53 -7.60
C LEU A 62 -8.89 5.53 -8.55
N ARG A 63 -10.16 5.76 -8.94
CA ARG A 63 -10.86 4.91 -9.90
C ARG A 63 -10.41 5.13 -11.34
N ASN A 64 -9.80 6.29 -11.62
CA ASN A 64 -9.37 6.73 -12.94
C ASN A 64 -7.84 6.77 -13.05
N LYS A 65 -7.15 5.87 -12.35
CA LYS A 65 -5.71 5.67 -12.47
C LYS A 65 -5.41 4.55 -13.47
N GLU A 66 -4.22 3.95 -13.43
CA GLU A 66 -3.83 2.83 -14.30
C GLU A 66 -4.78 1.63 -14.18
N SER A 67 -5.41 1.51 -13.02
CA SER A 67 -6.54 0.62 -12.75
C SER A 67 -7.58 1.35 -11.89
N ASP A 68 -8.76 0.76 -11.68
CA ASP A 68 -9.64 1.18 -10.58
C ASP A 68 -9.02 0.75 -9.26
N ARG A 69 -8.11 1.58 -8.72
CA ARG A 69 -7.35 1.26 -7.50
C ARG A 69 -8.23 1.01 -6.29
N ILE A 70 -9.40 1.66 -6.18
CA ILE A 70 -10.35 1.39 -5.09
C ILE A 70 -10.85 -0.05 -5.21
N LYS A 71 -11.32 -0.44 -6.39
CA LYS A 71 -11.82 -1.80 -6.66
C LYS A 71 -10.74 -2.85 -6.41
N GLU A 72 -9.56 -2.64 -6.98
CA GLU A 72 -8.46 -3.61 -6.89
C GLU A 72 -7.98 -3.79 -5.44
N MET A 73 -7.83 -2.70 -4.68
CA MET A 73 -7.46 -2.79 -3.26
C MET A 73 -8.52 -3.53 -2.45
N VAL A 74 -9.80 -3.18 -2.59
CA VAL A 74 -10.89 -3.80 -1.83
C VAL A 74 -11.02 -5.30 -2.14
N GLN A 75 -11.04 -5.66 -3.42
CA GLN A 75 -11.20 -7.06 -3.82
C GLN A 75 -10.03 -7.93 -3.35
N ASN A 76 -8.82 -7.44 -3.56
CA ASN A 76 -7.62 -8.22 -3.25
C ASN A 76 -7.34 -8.29 -1.74
N LEU A 77 -7.58 -7.22 -0.98
CA LEU A 77 -7.45 -7.27 0.49
C LEU A 77 -8.51 -8.18 1.13
N ASN A 78 -9.77 -8.15 0.66
CA ASN A 78 -10.79 -9.09 1.13
C ASN A 78 -10.41 -10.54 0.79
N LYS A 79 -9.82 -10.79 -0.40
CA LYS A 79 -9.29 -12.10 -0.78
C LYS A 79 -8.16 -12.57 0.14
N CYS A 80 -7.36 -11.63 0.66
CA CYS A 80 -6.33 -11.90 1.67
C CYS A 80 -6.91 -12.10 3.08
N GLY A 81 -8.22 -11.93 3.28
CA GLY A 81 -8.90 -12.15 4.56
C GLY A 81 -9.04 -10.89 5.43
N PHE A 82 -8.68 -9.72 4.92
CA PHE A 82 -8.92 -8.46 5.63
C PHE A 82 -10.37 -7.97 5.45
N SER A 83 -10.87 -7.22 6.40
CA SER A 83 -12.21 -6.62 6.35
C SER A 83 -12.12 -5.22 5.72
N VAL A 84 -12.44 -5.13 4.44
CA VAL A 84 -12.37 -3.89 3.67
C VAL A 84 -13.70 -3.60 3.01
N LYS A 85 -14.20 -2.38 3.16
CA LYS A 85 -15.41 -1.87 2.52
C LYS A 85 -15.09 -0.62 1.72
N SER A 86 -15.90 -0.32 0.72
CA SER A 86 -15.78 0.93 -0.05
C SER A 86 -17.12 1.44 -0.52
N THR A 87 -17.13 2.72 -0.81
CA THR A 87 -18.17 3.39 -1.61
C THR A 87 -17.55 3.84 -2.95
N SER A 88 -18.26 4.65 -3.71
CA SER A 88 -17.70 5.29 -4.91
C SER A 88 -16.50 6.20 -4.60
N ASN A 89 -16.39 6.72 -3.38
CA ASN A 89 -15.46 7.78 -2.99
C ASN A 89 -14.70 7.51 -1.68
N SER A 90 -14.78 6.29 -1.13
CA SER A 90 -14.15 5.97 0.14
C SER A 90 -13.69 4.52 0.23
N ILE A 91 -12.72 4.27 1.12
CA ILE A 91 -12.32 2.95 1.61
C ILE A 91 -12.32 2.99 3.13
N SER A 92 -12.82 1.93 3.76
CA SER A 92 -12.73 1.68 5.20
C SER A 92 -12.09 0.32 5.42
N ILE A 93 -11.10 0.25 6.31
CA ILE A 93 -10.32 -0.94 6.62
C ILE A 93 -10.32 -1.14 8.13
N ILE A 94 -10.80 -2.32 8.57
CA ILE A 94 -10.63 -2.76 9.97
C ILE A 94 -9.36 -3.58 10.03
N GLY A 95 -8.37 -3.07 10.77
CA GLY A 95 -7.07 -3.73 10.90
C GLY A 95 -7.15 -5.04 11.68
N ASN A 96 -6.44 -6.05 11.20
CA ASN A 96 -6.34 -7.36 11.83
C ASN A 96 -4.94 -7.95 11.63
N LYS A 97 -4.16 -8.00 12.71
CA LYS A 97 -2.78 -8.50 12.69
C LYS A 97 -2.64 -10.02 12.55
N LYS A 98 -3.74 -10.76 12.68
CA LYS A 98 -3.74 -12.24 12.72
C LYS A 98 -4.39 -12.89 11.50
N VAL A 99 -4.34 -12.21 10.35
CA VAL A 99 -4.89 -12.78 9.13
C VAL A 99 -3.95 -13.83 8.58
N ASN A 100 -4.41 -15.06 8.54
CA ASN A 100 -3.74 -16.17 7.86
C ASN A 100 -4.78 -16.91 6.99
N PRO A 101 -4.79 -16.70 5.69
CA PRO A 101 -5.74 -17.37 4.79
C PRO A 101 -5.46 -18.86 4.60
N GLY A 102 -4.39 -19.42 5.21
CA GLY A 102 -4.05 -20.85 5.17
C GLY A 102 -3.61 -21.38 3.80
N LYS A 103 -3.50 -20.53 2.78
CA LYS A 103 -3.13 -20.89 1.41
C LYS A 103 -2.38 -19.74 0.72
N GLU A 104 -1.67 -20.08 -0.36
CA GLU A 104 -1.07 -19.08 -1.24
C GLU A 104 -2.15 -18.17 -1.84
N ILE A 105 -1.93 -16.89 -1.79
CA ILE A 105 -2.80 -15.88 -2.41
C ILE A 105 -2.18 -15.39 -3.71
N VAL A 106 -2.93 -15.49 -4.78
CA VAL A 106 -2.53 -14.95 -6.09
C VAL A 106 -3.31 -13.67 -6.37
N ILE A 107 -2.61 -12.57 -6.55
CA ILE A 107 -3.12 -11.23 -6.88
C ILE A 107 -2.78 -10.92 -8.33
N ASP A 108 -3.73 -10.38 -9.07
CA ASP A 108 -3.50 -9.79 -10.38
C ASP A 108 -3.43 -8.28 -10.23
N SER A 109 -2.28 -7.67 -10.52
CA SER A 109 -2.06 -6.24 -10.36
C SER A 109 -2.79 -5.39 -11.41
N LYS A 110 -3.36 -6.01 -12.44
CA LYS A 110 -3.98 -5.32 -13.59
C LYS A 110 -3.03 -4.33 -14.27
N PHE A 111 -1.74 -4.68 -14.33
CA PHE A 111 -0.67 -3.84 -14.87
C PHE A 111 -0.51 -2.50 -14.15
N ASP A 112 -1.04 -2.37 -12.93
CA ASP A 112 -0.83 -1.20 -12.08
C ASP A 112 0.36 -1.45 -11.15
N HIS A 113 1.44 -0.71 -11.37
CA HIS A 113 2.69 -0.85 -10.61
C HIS A 113 2.51 -0.57 -9.12
N ARG A 114 1.61 0.35 -8.73
CA ARG A 114 1.37 0.65 -7.31
C ARG A 114 0.58 -0.45 -6.61
N ILE A 115 -0.37 -1.07 -7.30
CA ILE A 115 -1.03 -2.29 -6.81
C ILE A 115 0.01 -3.41 -6.68
N ALA A 116 0.84 -3.64 -7.71
CA ALA A 116 1.85 -4.68 -7.68
C ALA A 116 2.81 -4.53 -6.49
N MET A 117 3.44 -3.36 -6.33
CA MET A 117 4.37 -3.08 -5.23
C MET A 117 3.70 -3.21 -3.87
N SER A 118 2.46 -2.71 -3.72
CA SER A 118 1.73 -2.78 -2.45
C SER A 118 1.48 -4.22 -2.01
N PHE A 119 1.03 -5.10 -2.92
CA PHE A 119 0.79 -6.50 -2.58
C PHE A 119 2.09 -7.32 -2.42
N LEU A 120 3.19 -6.96 -3.08
CA LEU A 120 4.50 -7.52 -2.77
C LEU A 120 4.94 -7.15 -1.34
N CYS A 121 4.72 -5.90 -0.91
CA CYS A 121 4.97 -5.49 0.48
C CYS A 121 4.06 -6.25 1.46
N LEU A 122 2.77 -6.45 1.13
CA LEU A 122 1.88 -7.27 1.95
C LEU A 122 2.42 -8.69 2.10
N GLY A 123 2.93 -9.29 1.03
CA GLY A 123 3.47 -10.65 1.04
C GLY A 123 4.61 -10.86 2.05
N LEU A 124 5.37 -9.81 2.38
CA LEU A 124 6.42 -9.88 3.42
C LEU A 124 5.86 -10.05 4.84
N LEU A 125 4.58 -9.74 5.04
CA LEU A 125 3.89 -9.81 6.34
C LEU A 125 2.94 -11.01 6.42
N MET A 126 2.76 -11.74 5.32
CA MET A 126 1.89 -12.92 5.25
C MET A 126 2.71 -14.20 5.38
N GLU A 127 2.26 -15.14 6.21
CA GLU A 127 2.97 -16.42 6.46
C GLU A 127 3.27 -17.21 5.18
N ASN A 128 2.29 -17.31 4.27
CA ASN A 128 2.42 -18.02 3.00
C ASN A 128 2.82 -17.12 1.83
N GLY A 129 3.19 -15.85 2.11
CA GLY A 129 3.50 -14.88 1.08
C GLY A 129 2.31 -14.48 0.21
N VAL A 130 2.59 -13.73 -0.83
CA VAL A 130 1.62 -13.34 -1.87
C VAL A 130 2.30 -13.43 -3.23
N LYS A 131 1.65 -14.10 -4.19
CA LYS A 131 2.08 -14.12 -5.58
C LYS A 131 1.38 -13.01 -6.35
N VAL A 132 2.14 -12.15 -7.01
CA VAL A 132 1.59 -11.03 -7.80
C VAL A 132 1.85 -11.28 -9.27
N LYS A 133 0.77 -11.32 -10.08
CA LYS A 133 0.82 -11.40 -11.55
C LYS A 133 0.92 -9.99 -12.14
N ASN A 134 1.49 -9.90 -13.35
CA ASN A 134 1.65 -8.66 -14.11
C ASN A 134 2.49 -7.62 -13.35
N ALA A 135 3.45 -8.09 -12.53
CA ALA A 135 4.29 -7.23 -11.70
C ALA A 135 5.47 -6.61 -12.47
N GLU A 136 5.69 -7.01 -13.73
CA GLU A 136 6.71 -6.43 -14.62
C GLU A 136 6.51 -4.93 -14.85
N THR A 137 5.29 -4.44 -14.71
CA THR A 137 4.96 -3.01 -14.80
C THR A 137 5.69 -2.15 -13.74
N ILE A 138 6.21 -2.76 -12.67
CA ILE A 138 7.04 -2.05 -11.67
C ILE A 138 8.28 -1.45 -12.34
N ASN A 139 8.85 -2.13 -13.35
CA ASN A 139 10.06 -1.68 -14.03
C ASN A 139 9.90 -0.32 -14.75
N SER A 140 8.67 0.07 -15.10
CA SER A 140 8.40 1.36 -15.77
C SER A 140 8.45 2.55 -14.81
N SER A 141 8.17 2.33 -13.52
CA SER A 141 8.08 3.40 -12.52
C SER A 141 9.15 3.31 -11.44
N PHE A 142 9.57 2.10 -11.08
CA PHE A 142 10.59 1.86 -10.05
C PHE A 142 11.49 0.66 -10.42
N PRO A 143 12.38 0.80 -11.43
CA PRO A 143 13.20 -0.31 -11.95
C PRO A 143 14.04 -1.03 -10.90
N SER A 144 14.52 -0.30 -9.89
CA SER A 144 15.35 -0.83 -8.80
C SER A 144 14.56 -1.40 -7.61
N PHE A 145 13.21 -1.46 -7.68
CA PHE A 145 12.37 -1.89 -6.54
C PHE A 145 12.82 -3.24 -5.95
N TYR A 146 12.97 -4.26 -6.79
CA TYR A 146 13.35 -5.61 -6.32
C TYR A 146 14.75 -5.63 -5.68
N ASP A 147 15.70 -4.92 -6.26
CA ASP A 147 17.08 -4.91 -5.76
C ASP A 147 17.18 -4.16 -4.44
N ILE A 148 16.47 -3.04 -4.31
CA ILE A 148 16.37 -2.28 -3.06
C ILE A 148 15.68 -3.12 -1.99
N MET A 149 14.53 -3.71 -2.28
CA MET A 149 13.81 -4.54 -1.30
C MET A 149 14.66 -5.73 -0.83
N LYS A 150 15.38 -6.41 -1.74
CA LYS A 150 16.31 -7.48 -1.37
C LYS A 150 17.47 -6.98 -0.51
N SER A 151 18.05 -5.82 -0.82
CA SER A 151 19.12 -5.23 -0.01
C SER A 151 18.67 -4.88 1.42
N LEU A 152 17.37 -4.64 1.60
CA LEU A 152 16.73 -4.44 2.89
C LEU A 152 16.31 -5.76 3.59
N GLY A 153 16.64 -6.91 3.01
CA GLY A 153 16.36 -8.22 3.57
C GLY A 153 15.03 -8.86 3.17
N ALA A 154 14.31 -8.28 2.21
CA ALA A 154 13.06 -8.85 1.72
C ALA A 154 13.30 -10.10 0.87
N ASN A 155 12.55 -11.18 1.14
CA ASN A 155 12.58 -12.41 0.34
C ASN A 155 11.58 -12.29 -0.82
N LEU A 156 11.97 -11.58 -1.88
CA LEU A 156 11.18 -11.44 -3.10
C LEU A 156 11.77 -12.30 -4.22
N LYS A 157 10.90 -13.07 -4.89
CA LYS A 157 11.22 -13.84 -6.10
C LYS A 157 10.56 -13.16 -7.30
N LYS A 158 11.28 -13.08 -8.44
CA LYS A 158 10.72 -12.65 -9.73
C LYS A 158 10.01 -13.81 -10.41
#